data_b3b2cbfb6a15016d247f6a712d274163
#
_entry.id   b3b2cbfb6a15016d247f6a712d274163
#
_cell.length_a   1.000
_cell.length_b   1.000
_cell.length_c   1.000
_cell.angle_alpha   90.00
_cell.angle_beta   90.00
_cell.angle_gamma   90.00
#
_symmetry.space_group_name_H-M   'P 1'
#
loop_
_entity.id
_entity.type
_entity.pdbx_description
1 polymer ?
#
loop_
_entity_poly.entity_id
_entity_poly.type
_entity_poly.pdbx_seq_one_letter_code
_entity_poly.pdbx_strand_id
1 'polypeptide(L)'
;MTQRVHIIGGGLAGSEAAWQLAQRGIPVRLSEMRGSGHPDGDKSPAHQTDDLAEMVCSNSFRSDDANSNAVGLLHQEMRSLGSLIMAQADKVKVPAGSALAVDRDLFSQGVSDAIMAHPLIEVVRERIDTIPSDGPTIISTGPLTAAPL
;
A
#
# COMPACT_ATOMS: atom_id res chain seq x y z
N MET A 1 15.24 17.88 14.21
CA MET A 1 13.94 17.69 13.53
C MET A 1 14.00 16.36 12.80
N THR A 2 13.03 15.48 13.00
CA THR A 2 12.98 14.21 12.28
C THR A 2 12.70 14.50 10.81
N GLN A 3 13.56 14.05 9.92
CA GLN A 3 13.39 14.26 8.48
C GLN A 3 12.17 13.48 7.98
N ARG A 4 11.32 14.13 7.20
CA ARG A 4 10.15 13.52 6.57
C ARG A 4 10.57 12.60 5.43
N VAL A 5 9.96 11.41 5.33
CA VAL A 5 10.17 10.50 4.20
C VAL A 5 9.06 10.71 3.17
N HIS A 6 9.43 10.83 1.92
CA HIS A 6 8.50 10.90 0.80
C HIS A 6 8.34 9.51 0.19
N ILE A 7 7.10 9.03 0.08
CA ILE A 7 6.75 7.76 -0.57
C ILE A 7 5.93 8.06 -1.81
N ILE A 8 6.35 7.52 -2.95
CA ILE A 8 5.66 7.69 -4.23
C ILE A 8 4.98 6.38 -4.58
N GLY A 9 3.65 6.40 -4.63
CA GLY A 9 2.80 5.26 -4.91
C GLY A 9 2.16 4.66 -3.65
N GLY A 10 0.83 4.73 -3.57
CA GLY A 10 0.00 4.23 -2.47
C GLY A 10 -0.56 2.82 -2.71
N GLY A 11 0.20 1.96 -3.40
CA GLY A 11 -0.11 0.54 -3.52
C GLY A 11 0.17 -0.25 -2.24
N LEU A 12 0.19 -1.58 -2.32
CA LEU A 12 0.47 -2.46 -1.16
C LEU A 12 1.80 -2.09 -0.48
N ALA A 13 2.87 -1.98 -1.27
CA ALA A 13 4.21 -1.69 -0.75
C ALA A 13 4.33 -0.30 -0.14
N GLY A 14 3.79 0.73 -0.80
CA GLY A 14 3.85 2.11 -0.31
C GLY A 14 3.02 2.34 0.93
N SER A 15 1.83 1.75 1.00
CA SER A 15 0.98 1.79 2.20
C SER A 15 1.65 1.10 3.38
N GLU A 16 2.25 -0.08 3.18
CA GLU A 16 3.01 -0.77 4.23
C GLU A 16 4.23 0.04 4.69
N ALA A 17 5.00 0.61 3.75
CA ALA A 17 6.15 1.44 4.08
C ALA A 17 5.76 2.70 4.88
N ALA A 18 4.67 3.36 4.48
CA ALA A 18 4.13 4.52 5.20
C ALA A 18 3.74 4.15 6.64
N TRP A 19 3.02 3.04 6.80
CA TRP A 19 2.63 2.53 8.10
C TRP A 19 3.83 2.23 8.98
N GLN A 20 4.79 1.47 8.48
CA GLN A 20 5.97 1.06 9.24
C GLN A 20 6.84 2.23 9.69
N LEU A 21 7.00 3.25 8.85
CA LEU A 21 7.72 4.48 9.21
C LEU A 21 6.96 5.28 10.28
N ALA A 22 5.66 5.47 10.08
CA ALA A 22 4.83 6.24 10.99
C ALA A 22 4.72 5.58 12.38
N GLN A 23 4.62 4.25 12.46
CA GLN A 23 4.66 3.49 13.73
C GLN A 23 6.00 3.68 14.49
N ARG A 24 7.07 4.07 13.79
CA ARG A 24 8.38 4.39 14.37
C ARG A 24 8.59 5.88 14.65
N GLY A 25 7.52 6.69 14.55
CA GLY A 25 7.55 8.12 14.80
C GLY A 25 8.17 8.96 13.67
N ILE A 26 8.30 8.39 12.46
CA ILE A 26 8.85 9.08 11.30
C ILE A 26 7.71 9.67 10.47
N PRO A 27 7.64 11.00 10.26
CA PRO A 27 6.63 11.63 9.41
C PRO A 27 6.77 11.20 7.97
N VAL A 28 5.62 10.97 7.30
CA VAL A 28 5.54 10.49 5.92
C VAL A 28 4.69 11.43 5.07
N ARG A 29 5.13 11.70 3.85
CA ARG A 29 4.30 12.18 2.75
C ARG A 29 4.10 11.03 1.78
N LEU A 30 2.87 10.60 1.59
CA LEU A 30 2.51 9.55 0.63
C LEU A 30 1.81 10.20 -0.57
N SER A 31 2.50 10.24 -1.72
CA SER A 31 1.93 10.74 -2.97
C SER A 31 1.32 9.59 -3.76
N GLU A 32 0.04 9.72 -4.09
CA GLU A 32 -0.72 8.75 -4.88
C GLU A 32 -1.40 9.44 -6.06
N MET A 33 -1.15 8.93 -7.26
CA MET A 33 -1.68 9.55 -8.49
C MET A 33 -3.19 9.37 -8.66
N ARG A 34 -3.76 8.27 -8.17
CA ARG A 34 -5.20 8.00 -8.31
C ARG A 34 -6.01 9.03 -7.53
N GLY A 35 -7.02 9.58 -8.19
CA GLY A 35 -7.82 10.66 -7.63
C GLY A 35 -7.15 12.03 -7.63
N SER A 36 -6.00 12.19 -8.31
CA SER A 36 -5.33 13.49 -8.45
C SER A 36 -6.00 14.40 -9.49
N GLY A 37 -6.74 13.81 -10.44
CA GLY A 37 -7.31 14.55 -11.57
C GLY A 37 -6.27 15.04 -12.57
N HIS A 38 -5.11 14.39 -12.64
CA HIS A 38 -4.04 14.80 -13.54
C HIS A 38 -4.49 14.75 -15.02
N PRO A 39 -4.23 15.79 -15.85
CA PRO A 39 -4.73 15.87 -17.23
C PRO A 39 -4.24 14.77 -18.14
N ASP A 40 -3.04 14.22 -17.91
CA ASP A 40 -2.48 13.09 -18.66
C ASP A 40 -2.87 11.73 -18.10
N GLY A 41 -3.92 11.71 -17.24
CA GLY A 41 -4.42 10.51 -16.59
C GLY A 41 -3.80 10.27 -15.21
N ASP A 42 -4.64 9.84 -14.31
CA ASP A 42 -4.31 9.55 -12.91
C ASP A 42 -4.57 8.09 -12.52
N LYS A 43 -5.07 7.28 -13.44
CA LYS A 43 -5.33 5.84 -13.25
C LYS A 43 -4.78 5.03 -14.40
N SER A 44 -4.26 3.84 -14.09
CA SER A 44 -4.05 2.83 -15.12
C SER A 44 -5.39 2.15 -15.48
N PRO A 45 -5.50 1.49 -16.65
CA PRO A 45 -6.69 0.73 -17.02
C PRO A 45 -7.07 -0.40 -16.04
N ALA A 46 -6.14 -0.84 -15.21
CA ALA A 46 -6.35 -1.89 -14.22
C ALA A 46 -7.03 -1.40 -12.94
N HIS A 47 -6.86 -0.11 -12.58
CA HIS A 47 -7.42 0.46 -11.37
C HIS A 47 -8.87 0.91 -11.58
N GLN A 48 -9.72 0.63 -10.60
CA GLN A 48 -11.15 0.97 -10.63
C GLN A 48 -11.52 2.00 -9.57
N THR A 49 -10.79 2.04 -8.45
CA THR A 49 -11.05 2.93 -7.31
C THR A 49 -9.91 3.93 -7.09
N ASP A 50 -10.11 4.87 -6.16
CA ASP A 50 -9.07 5.77 -5.67
C ASP A 50 -8.48 5.28 -4.33
N ASP A 51 -8.91 4.12 -3.84
CA ASP A 51 -8.45 3.55 -2.58
C ASP A 51 -6.97 3.14 -2.66
N LEU A 52 -6.28 3.28 -1.53
CA LEU A 52 -4.92 2.78 -1.38
C LEU A 52 -4.91 1.24 -1.40
N ALA A 53 -3.78 0.66 -1.77
CA ALA A 53 -3.56 -0.79 -1.79
C ALA A 53 -4.61 -1.59 -2.60
N GLU A 54 -5.18 -1.02 -3.65
CA GLU A 54 -6.13 -1.71 -4.52
C GLU A 54 -5.51 -2.96 -5.15
N MET A 55 -6.21 -4.10 -5.02
CA MET A 55 -5.79 -5.38 -5.59
C MET A 55 -6.35 -5.53 -7.01
N VAL A 56 -5.54 -5.25 -8.02
CA VAL A 56 -5.98 -5.18 -9.44
C VAL A 56 -6.03 -6.52 -10.16
N CYS A 57 -5.24 -7.52 -9.75
CA CYS A 57 -5.11 -8.80 -10.49
C CYS A 57 -5.92 -9.93 -9.85
N SER A 58 -5.92 -10.02 -8.53
CA SER A 58 -6.48 -11.14 -7.76
C SER A 58 -6.90 -10.65 -6.38
N ASN A 59 -7.80 -11.37 -5.74
CA ASN A 59 -8.16 -11.14 -4.33
C ASN A 59 -7.37 -12.04 -3.37
N SER A 60 -6.29 -12.68 -3.83
CA SER A 60 -5.55 -13.67 -3.05
C SER A 60 -4.09 -13.27 -2.87
N PHE A 61 -3.61 -13.37 -1.63
CA PHE A 61 -2.20 -13.29 -1.25
C PHE A 61 -1.49 -14.65 -1.31
N ARG A 62 -2.09 -15.65 -1.98
CA ARG A 62 -1.59 -17.04 -2.08
C ARG A 62 -1.72 -17.78 -0.75
N SER A 63 -0.84 -18.79 -0.54
CA SER A 63 -0.88 -19.65 0.66
C SER A 63 -0.63 -18.87 1.95
N ASP A 64 -1.40 -19.19 2.98
CA ASP A 64 -1.23 -18.66 4.35
C ASP A 64 -0.67 -19.73 5.33
N ASP A 65 -0.27 -20.89 4.80
CA ASP A 65 0.32 -21.95 5.59
C ASP A 65 1.83 -21.73 5.80
N ALA A 66 2.18 -21.24 6.97
CA ALA A 66 3.56 -20.93 7.35
C ALA A 66 4.44 -22.18 7.55
N ASN A 67 3.84 -23.36 7.74
CA ASN A 67 4.59 -24.56 8.02
C ASN A 67 5.05 -25.28 6.76
N SER A 68 4.32 -25.12 5.66
CA SER A 68 4.58 -25.85 4.41
C SER A 68 4.85 -24.96 3.20
N ASN A 69 4.74 -23.63 3.33
CA ASN A 69 4.83 -22.71 2.19
C ASN A 69 5.60 -21.43 2.54
N ALA A 70 6.59 -21.09 1.72
CA ALA A 70 7.42 -19.88 1.93
C ALA A 70 6.60 -18.58 1.95
N VAL A 71 5.52 -18.49 1.16
CA VAL A 71 4.62 -17.31 1.18
C VAL A 71 3.87 -17.22 2.50
N GLY A 72 3.38 -18.35 3.02
CA GLY A 72 2.74 -18.41 4.34
C GLY A 72 3.70 -18.02 5.46
N LEU A 73 4.96 -18.46 5.39
CA LEU A 73 5.99 -18.04 6.34
C LEU A 73 6.23 -16.52 6.27
N LEU A 74 6.34 -15.96 5.07
CA LEU A 74 6.46 -14.51 4.88
C LEU A 74 5.28 -13.74 5.52
N HIS A 75 4.04 -14.22 5.34
CA HIS A 75 2.88 -13.62 5.98
C HIS A 75 2.99 -13.63 7.51
N GLN A 76 3.46 -14.74 8.08
CA GLN A 76 3.67 -14.85 9.53
C GLN A 76 4.74 -13.87 10.04
N GLU A 77 5.86 -13.73 9.31
CA GLU A 77 6.90 -12.76 9.62
C GLU A 77 6.37 -11.32 9.53
N MET A 78 5.62 -10.99 8.49
CA MET A 78 4.97 -9.68 8.35
C MET A 78 4.01 -9.40 9.50
N ARG A 79 3.18 -10.37 9.92
CA ARG A 79 2.30 -10.22 11.09
C ARG A 79 3.10 -9.94 12.36
N SER A 80 4.22 -10.62 12.55
CA SER A 80 5.12 -10.42 13.70
C SER A 80 5.75 -9.02 13.72
N LEU A 81 5.91 -8.39 12.54
CA LEU A 81 6.40 -7.03 12.38
C LEU A 81 5.29 -5.96 12.47
N GLY A 82 4.06 -6.34 12.73
CA GLY A 82 2.92 -5.41 12.82
C GLY A 82 2.48 -4.84 11.47
N SER A 83 2.52 -5.67 10.42
CA SER A 83 2.11 -5.28 9.07
C SER A 83 0.66 -4.80 9.02
N LEU A 84 0.43 -3.63 8.43
CA LEU A 84 -0.90 -3.11 8.14
C LEU A 84 -1.62 -3.99 7.12
N ILE A 85 -0.90 -4.39 6.06
CA ILE A 85 -1.47 -5.21 4.97
C ILE A 85 -1.99 -6.54 5.53
N MET A 86 -1.21 -7.23 6.36
CA MET A 86 -1.67 -8.48 6.97
C MET A 86 -2.81 -8.24 7.97
N ALA A 87 -2.75 -7.19 8.76
CA ALA A 87 -3.80 -6.87 9.73
C ALA A 87 -5.15 -6.57 9.06
N GLN A 88 -5.15 -5.88 7.92
CA GLN A 88 -6.38 -5.64 7.16
C GLN A 88 -6.85 -6.89 6.41
N ALA A 89 -5.93 -7.66 5.82
CA ALA A 89 -6.26 -8.91 5.14
C ALA A 89 -6.94 -9.90 6.10
N ASP A 90 -6.43 -10.05 7.32
CA ASP A 90 -6.99 -10.95 8.32
C ASP A 90 -8.41 -10.59 8.76
N LYS A 91 -8.79 -9.29 8.72
CA LYS A 91 -10.14 -8.82 9.06
C LYS A 91 -11.19 -9.17 8.02
N VAL A 92 -10.80 -9.27 6.75
CA VAL A 92 -11.72 -9.38 5.60
C VAL A 92 -11.48 -10.67 4.80
N LYS A 93 -10.95 -11.70 5.45
CA LYS A 93 -10.75 -13.03 4.85
C LYS A 93 -12.05 -13.61 4.31
N VAL A 94 -11.95 -14.24 3.14
CA VAL A 94 -13.02 -15.06 2.56
C VAL A 94 -12.56 -16.52 2.47
N PRO A 95 -13.48 -17.49 2.50
CA PRO A 95 -13.13 -18.91 2.42
C PRO A 95 -12.38 -19.25 1.12
N ALA A 96 -11.15 -19.75 1.24
CA ALA A 96 -10.29 -20.12 0.10
C ALA A 96 -9.30 -21.25 0.41
N GLY A 97 -9.68 -22.20 1.27
CA GLY A 97 -8.79 -23.29 1.71
C GLY A 97 -7.57 -22.77 2.47
N SER A 98 -6.35 -23.14 2.03
CA SER A 98 -5.10 -22.67 2.64
C SER A 98 -4.63 -21.31 2.12
N ALA A 99 -5.34 -20.70 1.17
CA ALA A 99 -5.00 -19.40 0.64
C ALA A 99 -5.55 -18.27 1.51
N LEU A 100 -4.81 -17.18 1.61
CA LEU A 100 -5.29 -15.91 2.16
C LEU A 100 -5.99 -15.14 1.05
N ALA A 101 -7.29 -15.34 0.90
CA ALA A 101 -8.13 -14.55 0.02
C ALA A 101 -8.97 -13.56 0.82
N VAL A 102 -9.27 -12.42 0.24
CA VAL A 102 -9.93 -11.30 0.91
C VAL A 102 -11.07 -10.73 0.06
N ASP A 103 -11.99 -10.03 0.70
CA ASP A 103 -12.86 -9.07 0.03
C ASP A 103 -11.99 -7.86 -0.37
N ARG A 104 -11.85 -7.61 -1.67
CA ARG A 104 -10.93 -6.59 -2.21
C ARG A 104 -11.31 -5.17 -1.83
N ASP A 105 -12.60 -4.89 -1.86
CA ASP A 105 -13.13 -3.54 -1.62
C ASP A 105 -13.00 -3.20 -0.13
N LEU A 106 -13.41 -4.12 0.74
CA LEU A 106 -13.25 -3.95 2.18
C LEU A 106 -11.78 -3.92 2.60
N PHE A 107 -10.90 -4.64 1.90
CA PHE A 107 -9.47 -4.63 2.15
C PHE A 107 -8.85 -3.27 1.83
N SER A 108 -9.05 -2.75 0.61
CA SER A 108 -8.49 -1.47 0.18
C SER A 108 -9.05 -0.30 0.99
N GLN A 109 -10.34 -0.32 1.30
CA GLN A 109 -10.95 0.64 2.20
C GLN A 109 -10.32 0.61 3.59
N GLY A 110 -10.16 -0.57 4.19
CA GLY A 110 -9.55 -0.71 5.52
C GLY A 110 -8.10 -0.22 5.58
N VAL A 111 -7.32 -0.44 4.52
CA VAL A 111 -5.95 0.12 4.40
C VAL A 111 -6.01 1.64 4.28
N SER A 112 -6.87 2.16 3.40
CA SER A 112 -7.05 3.61 3.19
C SER A 112 -7.43 4.32 4.48
N ASP A 113 -8.41 3.81 5.20
CA ASP A 113 -8.89 4.38 6.46
C ASP A 113 -7.77 4.43 7.52
N ALA A 114 -7.01 3.34 7.65
CA ALA A 114 -5.92 3.28 8.62
C ALA A 114 -4.79 4.27 8.30
N ILE A 115 -4.42 4.39 7.03
CA ILE A 115 -3.39 5.33 6.56
C ILE A 115 -3.85 6.78 6.75
N MET A 116 -5.07 7.11 6.33
CA MET A 116 -5.61 8.48 6.42
C MET A 116 -5.86 8.92 7.87
N ALA A 117 -6.15 7.98 8.77
CA ALA A 117 -6.34 8.29 10.19
C ALA A 117 -5.01 8.48 10.96
N HIS A 118 -3.86 8.11 10.38
CA HIS A 118 -2.60 8.16 11.11
C HIS A 118 -2.00 9.58 11.13
N PRO A 119 -1.73 10.19 12.31
CA PRO A 119 -1.35 11.61 12.42
C PRO A 119 0.02 11.96 11.80
N LEU A 120 0.88 10.97 11.57
CA LEU A 120 2.19 11.15 10.94
C LEU A 120 2.21 10.86 9.44
N ILE A 121 1.08 10.51 8.83
CA ILE A 121 0.99 10.23 7.40
C ILE A 121 0.12 11.29 6.73
N GLU A 122 0.72 12.06 5.82
CA GLU A 122 0.00 12.96 4.93
C GLU A 122 -0.17 12.28 3.57
N VAL A 123 -1.39 11.96 3.21
CA VAL A 123 -1.72 11.46 1.86
C VAL A 123 -1.99 12.65 0.95
N VAL A 124 -1.24 12.73 -0.15
CA VAL A 124 -1.41 13.77 -1.16
C VAL A 124 -1.81 13.12 -2.48
N ARG A 125 -2.94 13.53 -3.02
CA ARG A 125 -3.41 13.06 -4.32
C ARG A 125 -2.72 13.87 -5.42
N GLU A 126 -1.60 13.36 -5.89
CA GLU A 126 -0.76 13.99 -6.90
C GLU A 126 -0.01 12.93 -7.70
N ARG A 127 0.27 13.23 -8.96
CA ARG A 127 1.17 12.45 -9.78
C ARG A 127 2.56 13.06 -9.71
N ILE A 128 3.54 12.23 -9.44
CA ILE A 128 4.95 12.61 -9.40
C ILE A 128 5.62 12.14 -10.70
N ASP A 129 6.11 13.07 -11.48
CA ASP A 129 6.77 12.83 -12.77
C ASP A 129 8.30 12.99 -12.69
N THR A 130 8.82 13.45 -11.54
CA THR A 130 10.26 13.62 -11.30
C THR A 130 10.59 13.26 -9.86
N ILE A 131 11.64 12.47 -9.67
CA ILE A 131 12.06 12.03 -8.32
C ILE A 131 12.49 13.26 -7.51
N PRO A 132 11.87 13.52 -6.33
CA PRO A 132 12.31 14.59 -5.44
C PRO A 132 13.75 14.41 -4.96
N SER A 133 14.47 15.52 -4.78
CA SER A 133 15.87 15.53 -4.33
C SER A 133 16.04 16.15 -2.92
N ASP A 134 14.96 16.53 -2.28
CA ASP A 134 14.95 17.30 -1.02
C ASP A 134 14.89 16.41 0.24
N GLY A 135 14.96 15.10 0.10
CA GLY A 135 14.93 14.18 1.24
C GLY A 135 14.95 12.70 0.86
N PRO A 136 14.86 11.82 1.87
CA PRO A 136 14.76 10.38 1.62
C PRO A 136 13.44 10.07 0.90
N THR A 137 13.54 9.34 -0.21
CA THR A 137 12.41 8.99 -1.06
C THR A 137 12.32 7.48 -1.26
N ILE A 138 11.12 6.92 -1.13
CA ILE A 138 10.80 5.53 -1.46
C ILE A 138 9.92 5.54 -2.70
N ILE A 139 10.37 4.88 -3.77
CA ILE A 139 9.59 4.68 -4.99
C ILE A 139 8.92 3.33 -4.92
N SER A 140 7.59 3.31 -4.86
CA SER A 140 6.75 2.12 -4.70
C SER A 140 5.58 2.07 -5.69
N THR A 141 5.81 2.60 -6.88
CA THR A 141 4.81 2.74 -7.94
C THR A 141 4.41 1.42 -8.61
N GLY A 142 5.20 0.36 -8.39
CA GLY A 142 4.94 -0.96 -8.93
C GLY A 142 5.03 -1.03 -10.46
N PRO A 143 4.38 -2.04 -11.09
CA PRO A 143 4.49 -2.25 -12.54
C PRO A 143 3.64 -1.28 -13.36
N LEU A 144 2.77 -0.49 -12.74
CA LEU A 144 1.85 0.44 -13.39
C LEU A 144 2.30 1.90 -13.22
N THR A 145 3.59 2.12 -13.14
CA THR A 145 4.21 3.45 -13.04
C THR A 145 3.85 4.32 -14.24
N ALA A 146 3.55 5.59 -13.99
CA ALA A 146 3.33 6.56 -15.06
C ALA A 146 4.62 6.76 -15.89
N ALA A 147 4.47 6.87 -17.21
CA ALA A 147 5.61 6.89 -18.13
C ALA A 147 6.67 7.99 -17.87
N PRO A 148 6.35 9.18 -17.33
CA PRO A 148 7.36 10.21 -17.05
C PRO A 148 8.29 9.90 -15.87
N LEU A 149 7.85 9.07 -14.89
CA LEU A 149 8.65 8.70 -13.73
C LEU A 149 9.54 7.48 -14.02
#